data_68359f7863abe14bae00ca372cf98bef
#
_entry.id   68359f7863abe14bae00ca372cf98bef
#
_cell.length_a   1.000
_cell.length_b   1.000
_cell.length_c   1.000
_cell.angle_alpha   90.00
_cell.angle_beta   90.00
_cell.angle_gamma   90.00
#
_symmetry.space_group_name_H-M   'P 1'
#
loop_
_entity.id
_entity.type
_entity.pdbx_description
1 polymer ?
#
loop_
_entity_poly.entity_id
_entity_poly.type
_entity_poly.pdbx_seq_one_letter_code
_entity_poly.pdbx_strand_id
1 'polypeptide(L)'
;NTFLTCGIKYTQHDSKESIARKCFELIELGVDSIHTNSWNVNFIKYISEFNIPLQGHVGFVPMKSTWTGGVKPVGKTLKEAIKVYEDIIELENIGCWAVDVECIPADILAEISKITKMLTISIGSGSKSDVQFLFAEDILGYHNDSSKTPRHAKKYRNFDKIYQDIQKERIKAFKKYQTDVEFKKFPSKKHSVLADQKELMKFKKLITDWNNGNK
;
A
#
# COMPACT_ATOMS: atom_id res chain seq x y z
N ASN A 1 5.07 8.48 18.75
CA ASN A 1 4.17 7.41 18.33
C ASN A 1 3.32 7.91 17.17
N THR A 2 3.13 7.09 16.16
CA THR A 2 2.28 7.40 15.01
C THR A 2 0.95 6.69 15.20
N PHE A 3 -0.17 7.39 15.03
CA PHE A 3 -1.50 6.79 15.06
C PHE A 3 -1.68 5.90 13.81
N LEU A 4 -2.04 4.64 14.03
CA LEU A 4 -2.15 3.64 12.97
C LEU A 4 -3.59 3.22 12.75
N THR A 5 -4.14 3.53 11.58
CA THR A 5 -5.42 3.02 11.11
C THR A 5 -5.21 1.92 10.08
N CYS A 6 -5.88 0.79 10.23
CA CYS A 6 -5.78 -0.34 9.29
C CYS A 6 -7.12 -0.58 8.58
N GLY A 7 -7.09 -0.64 7.24
CA GLY A 7 -8.27 -0.91 6.43
C GLY A 7 -8.51 -2.42 6.23
N ILE A 8 -9.75 -2.84 6.41
CA ILE A 8 -10.19 -4.22 6.11
C ILE A 8 -11.09 -4.20 4.89
N LYS A 9 -10.73 -4.96 3.85
CA LYS A 9 -11.56 -5.07 2.63
C LYS A 9 -12.82 -5.87 2.93
N TYR A 10 -13.99 -5.30 2.62
CA TYR A 10 -15.28 -5.96 2.85
C TYR A 10 -15.44 -7.27 2.06
N THR A 11 -14.78 -7.39 0.90
CA THR A 11 -14.84 -8.59 0.04
C THR A 11 -14.09 -9.79 0.61
N GLN A 12 -13.36 -9.64 1.71
CA GLN A 12 -12.62 -10.72 2.36
C GLN A 12 -13.42 -11.38 3.49
N HIS A 13 -14.59 -10.85 3.81
CA HIS A 13 -15.39 -11.30 4.94
C HIS A 13 -16.85 -11.43 4.53
N ASP A 14 -17.41 -12.59 4.78
CA ASP A 14 -18.78 -13.00 4.43
C ASP A 14 -19.77 -12.80 5.58
N SER A 15 -19.26 -12.55 6.79
CA SER A 15 -20.09 -12.43 7.99
C SER A 15 -19.55 -11.35 8.94
N LYS A 16 -20.44 -10.87 9.84
CA LYS A 16 -20.11 -9.89 10.88
C LYS A 16 -19.06 -10.44 11.85
N GLU A 17 -19.15 -11.70 12.19
CA GLU A 17 -18.24 -12.42 13.09
C GLU A 17 -16.84 -12.55 12.48
N SER A 18 -16.75 -12.80 11.17
CA SER A 18 -15.48 -12.86 10.46
C SER A 18 -14.77 -11.51 10.48
N ILE A 19 -15.48 -10.41 10.24
CA ILE A 19 -14.93 -9.05 10.33
C ILE A 19 -14.53 -8.73 11.78
N ALA A 20 -15.38 -9.05 12.78
CA ALA A 20 -15.08 -8.79 14.18
C ALA A 20 -13.80 -9.49 14.63
N ARG A 21 -13.63 -10.76 14.28
CA ARG A 21 -12.39 -11.50 14.57
C ARG A 21 -11.17 -10.79 14.00
N LYS A 22 -11.26 -10.32 12.76
CA LYS A 22 -10.15 -9.59 12.12
C LYS A 22 -9.88 -8.25 12.79
N CYS A 23 -10.90 -7.54 13.23
CA CYS A 23 -10.74 -6.31 14.01
C CYS A 23 -9.97 -6.56 15.31
N PHE A 24 -10.37 -7.57 16.09
CA PHE A 24 -9.68 -7.93 17.33
C PHE A 24 -8.22 -8.32 17.09
N GLU A 25 -7.93 -9.14 16.06
CA GLU A 25 -6.55 -9.48 15.70
C GLU A 25 -5.70 -8.23 15.42
N LEU A 26 -6.24 -7.25 14.70
CA LEU A 26 -5.51 -6.02 14.37
C LEU A 26 -5.29 -5.13 15.60
N ILE A 27 -6.28 -5.02 16.49
CA ILE A 27 -6.14 -4.27 17.75
C ILE A 27 -5.10 -4.93 18.65
N GLU A 28 -5.06 -6.26 18.74
CA GLU A 28 -4.02 -6.98 19.50
C GLU A 28 -2.61 -6.76 18.93
N LEU A 29 -2.49 -6.53 17.62
CA LEU A 29 -1.22 -6.17 16.96
C LEU A 29 -0.81 -4.70 17.18
N GLY A 30 -1.63 -3.90 17.87
CA GLY A 30 -1.34 -2.51 18.20
C GLY A 30 -1.86 -1.50 17.16
N VAL A 31 -2.85 -1.86 16.36
CA VAL A 31 -3.58 -0.92 15.49
C VAL A 31 -4.50 -0.06 16.36
N ASP A 32 -4.46 1.26 16.16
CA ASP A 32 -5.24 2.21 16.96
C ASP A 32 -6.70 2.35 16.49
N SER A 33 -6.95 2.13 15.20
CA SER A 33 -8.28 2.29 14.59
C SER A 33 -8.47 1.40 13.37
N ILE A 34 -9.72 1.05 13.08
CA ILE A 34 -10.10 0.28 11.89
C ILE A 34 -10.80 1.18 10.88
N HIS A 35 -10.24 1.24 9.68
CA HIS A 35 -10.88 1.89 8.54
C HIS A 35 -11.89 0.95 7.89
N THR A 36 -13.15 1.37 7.88
CA THR A 36 -14.28 0.53 7.44
C THR A 36 -14.40 0.41 5.92
N ASN A 37 -13.59 1.17 5.18
CA ASN A 37 -13.53 1.13 3.72
C ASN A 37 -14.93 1.28 3.07
N SER A 38 -15.42 0.22 2.47
CA SER A 38 -16.73 0.19 1.78
C SER A 38 -17.74 -0.73 2.47
N TRP A 39 -17.58 -0.95 3.77
CA TRP A 39 -18.47 -1.84 4.50
C TRP A 39 -19.93 -1.40 4.44
N ASN A 40 -20.82 -2.36 4.51
CA ASN A 40 -22.22 -2.09 4.77
C ASN A 40 -22.37 -1.48 6.19
N VAL A 41 -23.25 -0.51 6.32
CA VAL A 41 -23.49 0.20 7.58
C VAL A 41 -23.84 -0.75 8.74
N ASN A 42 -24.53 -1.85 8.46
CA ASN A 42 -24.86 -2.87 9.48
C ASN A 42 -23.62 -3.59 10.04
N PHE A 43 -22.54 -3.71 9.25
CA PHE A 43 -21.27 -4.23 9.76
C PHE A 43 -20.55 -3.21 10.63
N ILE A 44 -20.55 -1.93 10.21
CA ILE A 44 -19.96 -0.83 10.98
C ILE A 44 -20.64 -0.74 12.34
N LYS A 45 -21.99 -0.74 12.36
CA LYS A 45 -22.79 -0.72 13.58
C LYS A 45 -22.49 -1.90 14.50
N TYR A 46 -22.38 -3.11 13.95
CA TYR A 46 -22.07 -4.29 14.74
C TYR A 46 -20.68 -4.20 15.39
N ILE A 47 -19.67 -3.72 14.68
CA ILE A 47 -18.32 -3.57 15.22
C ILE A 47 -18.23 -2.44 16.23
N SER A 48 -19.00 -1.37 16.09
CA SER A 48 -19.03 -0.26 17.05
C SER A 48 -19.50 -0.70 18.45
N GLU A 49 -20.34 -1.73 18.54
CA GLU A 49 -20.80 -2.29 19.81
C GLU A 49 -19.66 -2.87 20.68
N PHE A 50 -18.50 -3.17 20.06
CA PHE A 50 -17.30 -3.64 20.77
C PHE A 50 -16.38 -2.50 21.22
N ASN A 51 -16.77 -1.24 21.07
CA ASN A 51 -15.97 -0.05 21.37
C ASN A 51 -14.62 0.00 20.59
N ILE A 52 -14.56 -0.62 19.42
CA ILE A 52 -13.40 -0.52 18.53
C ILE A 52 -13.47 0.83 17.81
N PRO A 53 -12.39 1.67 17.82
CA PRO A 53 -12.39 2.92 17.11
C PRO A 53 -12.53 2.70 15.61
N LEU A 54 -13.53 3.32 14.98
CA LEU A 54 -13.87 3.15 13.57
C LEU A 54 -13.72 4.46 12.80
N GLN A 55 -13.09 4.37 11.64
CA GLN A 55 -12.98 5.43 10.64
C GLN A 55 -13.87 5.09 9.44
N GLY A 56 -14.84 5.93 9.13
CA GLY A 56 -15.77 5.76 8.02
C GLY A 56 -15.18 6.19 6.67
N HIS A 57 -15.95 5.98 5.58
CA HIS A 57 -15.59 6.43 4.24
C HIS A 57 -16.84 6.82 3.44
N VAL A 58 -16.87 8.03 2.92
CA VAL A 58 -17.97 8.59 2.14
C VAL A 58 -17.52 9.31 0.89
N GLY A 59 -18.45 9.71 0.04
CA GLY A 59 -18.18 10.33 -1.24
C GLY A 59 -17.91 9.30 -2.33
N PHE A 60 -16.84 9.44 -3.08
CA PHE A 60 -16.43 8.41 -4.04
C PHE A 60 -15.74 7.27 -3.28
N VAL A 61 -16.41 6.14 -3.18
CA VAL A 61 -15.85 4.91 -2.60
C VAL A 61 -15.47 3.98 -3.76
N PRO A 62 -14.18 3.74 -4.04
CA PRO A 62 -13.74 3.02 -5.25
C PRO A 62 -14.42 1.67 -5.44
N MET A 63 -14.60 0.89 -4.38
CA MET A 63 -15.26 -0.42 -4.42
C MET A 63 -16.76 -0.35 -4.76
N LYS A 64 -17.36 0.83 -4.66
CA LYS A 64 -18.77 1.11 -5.00
C LYS A 64 -18.89 1.90 -6.30
N SER A 65 -17.86 1.99 -7.12
CA SER A 65 -17.84 2.81 -8.35
C SER A 65 -18.93 2.45 -9.37
N THR A 66 -19.31 1.19 -9.47
CA THR A 66 -20.47 0.75 -10.29
C THR A 66 -21.78 1.43 -9.88
N TRP A 67 -21.98 1.66 -8.58
CA TRP A 67 -23.20 2.30 -8.04
C TRP A 67 -23.25 3.80 -8.33
N THR A 68 -22.08 4.42 -8.52
CA THR A 68 -21.97 5.84 -8.89
C THR A 68 -21.90 6.07 -10.39
N GLY A 69 -21.93 5.01 -11.19
CA GLY A 69 -21.80 5.09 -12.65
C GLY A 69 -20.37 5.38 -13.12
N GLY A 70 -19.38 4.80 -12.45
CA GLY A 70 -17.96 4.88 -12.80
C GLY A 70 -17.13 5.73 -11.83
N VAL A 71 -15.86 5.93 -12.17
CA VAL A 71 -14.91 6.74 -11.41
C VAL A 71 -15.16 8.22 -11.68
N LYS A 72 -15.90 8.88 -10.80
CA LYS A 72 -16.25 10.31 -10.92
C LYS A 72 -16.49 10.94 -9.55
N PRO A 73 -16.29 12.27 -9.40
CA PRO A 73 -16.67 12.98 -8.20
C PRO A 73 -18.16 12.86 -7.89
N VAL A 74 -18.49 12.77 -6.61
CA VAL A 74 -19.83 12.65 -6.06
C VAL A 74 -20.18 13.95 -5.31
N GLY A 75 -21.47 14.26 -5.15
CA GLY A 75 -21.90 15.43 -4.36
C GLY A 75 -22.01 16.74 -5.15
N LYS A 76 -22.01 16.70 -6.48
CA LYS A 76 -22.11 17.91 -7.33
C LYS A 76 -23.51 18.51 -7.39
N THR A 77 -24.54 17.72 -7.18
CA THR A 77 -25.92 18.17 -7.13
C THR A 77 -26.42 18.25 -5.68
N LEU A 78 -27.43 19.08 -5.42
CA LEU A 78 -28.02 19.17 -4.08
C LEU A 78 -28.42 17.79 -3.53
N LYS A 79 -29.02 16.96 -4.37
CA LYS A 79 -29.43 15.60 -3.99
C LYS A 79 -28.24 14.73 -3.57
N GLU A 80 -27.15 14.79 -4.34
CA GLU A 80 -25.94 14.03 -4.03
C GLU A 80 -25.24 14.58 -2.78
N ALA A 81 -25.18 15.91 -2.62
CA ALA A 81 -24.56 16.55 -1.44
C ALA A 81 -25.32 16.21 -0.16
N ILE A 82 -26.66 16.23 -0.20
CA ILE A 82 -27.50 15.79 0.91
C ILE A 82 -27.21 14.32 1.26
N LYS A 83 -27.09 13.45 0.25
CA LYS A 83 -26.78 12.04 0.51
C LYS A 83 -25.41 11.84 1.18
N VAL A 84 -24.39 12.57 0.74
CA VAL A 84 -23.07 12.55 1.41
C VAL A 84 -23.17 13.00 2.86
N TYR A 85 -23.93 14.06 3.11
CA TYR A 85 -24.15 14.58 4.46
C TYR A 85 -24.89 13.55 5.33
N GLU A 86 -25.96 12.95 4.84
CA GLU A 86 -26.71 11.89 5.52
C GLU A 86 -25.82 10.71 5.89
N ASP A 87 -24.94 10.27 4.95
CA ASP A 87 -23.99 9.18 5.19
C ASP A 87 -22.99 9.53 6.30
N ILE A 88 -22.54 10.79 6.37
CA ILE A 88 -21.65 11.27 7.43
C ILE A 88 -22.35 11.25 8.77
N ILE A 89 -23.59 11.77 8.84
CA ILE A 89 -24.37 11.78 10.08
C ILE A 89 -24.73 10.36 10.55
N GLU A 90 -24.98 9.44 9.62
CA GLU A 90 -25.19 8.03 9.96
C GLU A 90 -23.96 7.42 10.62
N LEU A 91 -22.76 7.65 10.06
CA LEU A 91 -21.48 7.18 10.62
C LEU A 91 -21.18 7.82 11.99
N GLU A 92 -21.47 9.12 12.14
CA GLU A 92 -21.32 9.83 13.42
C GLU A 92 -22.24 9.22 14.50
N ASN A 93 -23.51 8.96 14.17
CA ASN A 93 -24.48 8.35 15.07
C ASN A 93 -24.12 6.90 15.46
N ILE A 94 -23.41 6.18 14.59
CA ILE A 94 -22.88 4.84 14.90
C ILE A 94 -21.69 4.93 15.87
N GLY A 95 -21.01 6.08 15.96
CA GLY A 95 -19.87 6.27 16.85
C GLY A 95 -18.52 6.20 16.14
N CYS A 96 -18.47 6.39 14.82
CA CYS A 96 -17.20 6.60 14.12
C CYS A 96 -16.53 7.88 14.63
N TRP A 97 -15.24 7.84 14.87
CA TRP A 97 -14.47 9.00 15.35
C TRP A 97 -13.96 9.89 14.21
N ALA A 98 -13.80 9.33 13.02
CA ALA A 98 -13.30 10.00 11.82
C ALA A 98 -13.99 9.49 10.56
N VAL A 99 -13.94 10.28 9.49
CA VAL A 99 -14.47 9.92 8.18
C VAL A 99 -13.57 10.40 7.05
N ASP A 100 -13.19 9.47 6.16
CA ASP A 100 -12.60 9.80 4.86
C ASP A 100 -13.70 10.34 3.95
N VAL A 101 -13.43 11.51 3.36
CA VAL A 101 -14.33 12.16 2.41
C VAL A 101 -13.62 12.26 1.08
N GLU A 102 -13.94 11.36 0.16
CA GLU A 102 -13.22 11.22 -1.11
C GLU A 102 -13.96 11.86 -2.27
N CYS A 103 -13.26 12.74 -2.98
CA CYS A 103 -13.66 13.30 -4.28
C CYS A 103 -15.06 13.93 -4.30
N ILE A 104 -15.43 14.69 -3.27
CA ILE A 104 -16.60 15.57 -3.29
C ILE A 104 -16.17 17.03 -3.58
N PRO A 105 -17.10 17.95 -3.92
CA PRO A 105 -16.80 19.37 -4.05
C PRO A 105 -16.22 19.95 -2.75
N ALA A 106 -15.15 20.74 -2.88
CA ALA A 106 -14.41 21.26 -1.74
C ALA A 106 -15.23 22.24 -0.87
N ASP A 107 -16.14 22.99 -1.48
CA ASP A 107 -17.08 23.87 -0.81
C ASP A 107 -18.15 23.12 -0.02
N ILE A 108 -18.63 22.00 -0.54
CA ILE A 108 -19.54 21.10 0.18
C ILE A 108 -18.87 20.53 1.44
N LEU A 109 -17.63 19.99 1.31
CA LEU A 109 -16.90 19.51 2.48
C LEU A 109 -16.64 20.62 3.49
N ALA A 110 -16.30 21.82 3.02
CA ALA A 110 -16.08 22.98 3.90
C ALA A 110 -17.31 23.32 4.78
N GLU A 111 -18.53 23.11 4.29
CA GLU A 111 -19.73 23.32 5.10
C GLU A 111 -19.99 22.12 6.04
N ILE A 112 -19.80 20.90 5.57
CA ILE A 112 -19.98 19.69 6.38
C ILE A 112 -19.01 19.67 7.57
N SER A 113 -17.74 20.00 7.34
CA SER A 113 -16.69 20.01 8.39
C SER A 113 -16.97 21.01 9.53
N LYS A 114 -17.84 21.97 9.33
CA LYS A 114 -18.24 22.91 10.40
C LYS A 114 -19.27 22.34 11.38
N ILE A 115 -19.97 21.30 10.99
CA ILE A 115 -21.14 20.77 11.71
C ILE A 115 -20.99 19.36 12.22
N THR A 116 -20.21 18.50 11.55
CA THR A 116 -19.90 17.17 12.06
C THR A 116 -18.94 17.22 13.25
N LYS A 117 -19.09 16.30 14.19
CA LYS A 117 -18.17 16.12 15.33
C LYS A 117 -17.03 15.15 15.02
N MET A 118 -17.12 14.41 13.92
CA MET A 118 -16.06 13.51 13.48
C MET A 118 -14.88 14.30 12.90
N LEU A 119 -13.68 13.75 13.05
CA LEU A 119 -12.50 14.23 12.33
C LEU A 119 -12.71 13.99 10.83
N THR A 120 -12.69 15.06 10.03
CA THR A 120 -12.85 14.97 8.59
C THR A 120 -11.49 14.83 7.89
N ILE A 121 -11.34 13.80 7.06
CA ILE A 121 -10.11 13.49 6.33
C ILE A 121 -10.40 13.64 4.83
N SER A 122 -9.79 14.65 4.20
CA SER A 122 -10.02 14.93 2.77
C SER A 122 -9.12 14.07 1.88
N ILE A 123 -9.74 13.37 0.93
CA ILE A 123 -9.07 12.71 -0.20
C ILE A 123 -9.58 13.39 -1.47
N GLY A 124 -8.87 14.43 -1.92
CA GLY A 124 -9.26 15.20 -3.10
C GLY A 124 -10.55 16.02 -2.97
N SER A 125 -10.98 16.31 -1.73
CA SER A 125 -12.18 17.08 -1.40
C SER A 125 -11.87 18.49 -0.85
N GLY A 126 -10.67 19.00 -1.13
CA GLY A 126 -10.26 20.35 -0.75
C GLY A 126 -9.56 20.44 0.61
N SER A 127 -9.19 21.68 0.99
CA SER A 127 -8.29 21.95 2.12
C SER A 127 -8.99 22.39 3.41
N LYS A 128 -10.31 22.33 3.46
CA LYS A 128 -11.12 22.80 4.61
C LYS A 128 -11.61 21.70 5.54
N SER A 129 -11.04 20.50 5.42
CA SER A 129 -11.16 19.41 6.39
C SER A 129 -10.08 19.50 7.47
N ASP A 130 -10.22 18.71 8.52
CA ASP A 130 -9.25 18.67 9.62
C ASP A 130 -7.92 18.05 9.18
N VAL A 131 -7.96 17.03 8.32
CA VAL A 131 -6.79 16.27 7.84
C VAL A 131 -6.80 16.15 6.32
N GLN A 132 -5.60 16.12 5.74
CA GLN A 132 -5.39 15.83 4.31
C GLN A 132 -4.76 14.44 4.14
N PHE A 133 -5.36 13.62 3.29
CA PHE A 133 -4.84 12.32 2.93
C PHE A 133 -4.23 12.34 1.53
N LEU A 134 -3.09 11.68 1.40
CA LEU A 134 -2.46 11.41 0.11
C LEU A 134 -1.69 10.09 0.19
N PHE A 135 -1.79 9.27 -0.84
CA PHE A 135 -1.05 8.00 -0.91
C PHE A 135 0.46 8.23 -0.96
N ALA A 136 1.21 7.37 -0.26
CA ALA A 136 2.67 7.43 -0.25
C ALA A 136 3.26 7.30 -1.67
N GLU A 137 2.64 6.51 -2.53
CA GLU A 137 3.03 6.34 -3.93
C GLU A 137 2.96 7.65 -4.71
N ASP A 138 1.94 8.47 -4.45
CA ASP A 138 1.79 9.79 -5.05
C ASP A 138 2.81 10.78 -4.48
N ILE A 139 2.98 10.82 -3.15
CA ILE A 139 3.95 11.68 -2.47
C ILE A 139 5.36 11.42 -2.99
N LEU A 140 5.74 10.14 -3.07
CA LEU A 140 7.08 9.70 -3.45
C LEU A 140 7.28 9.68 -4.97
N GLY A 141 6.21 9.64 -5.75
CA GLY A 141 6.28 9.63 -7.20
C GLY A 141 6.80 8.31 -7.75
N TYR A 142 6.17 7.22 -7.36
CA TYR A 142 6.52 5.88 -7.87
C TYR A 142 6.04 5.62 -9.30
N HIS A 143 5.11 6.45 -9.81
CA HIS A 143 4.57 6.31 -11.16
C HIS A 143 5.01 7.47 -12.04
N ASN A 144 5.68 7.17 -13.18
CA ASN A 144 6.00 8.17 -14.20
C ASN A 144 4.84 8.47 -15.14
N ASP A 145 3.85 7.57 -15.20
CA ASP A 145 2.70 7.71 -16.05
C ASP A 145 1.71 8.71 -15.43
N SER A 146 1.64 9.90 -16.01
CA SER A 146 0.70 10.95 -15.58
C SER A 146 -0.77 10.53 -15.67
N SER A 147 -1.09 9.56 -16.54
CA SER A 147 -2.46 9.03 -16.66
C SER A 147 -2.90 8.23 -15.44
N LYS A 148 -1.94 7.73 -14.65
CA LYS A 148 -2.17 6.98 -13.41
C LYS A 148 -2.17 7.86 -12.16
N THR A 149 -1.82 9.15 -12.29
CA THR A 149 -1.80 10.07 -11.15
C THR A 149 -3.17 10.72 -11.01
N PRO A 150 -3.89 10.54 -9.91
CA PRO A 150 -5.16 11.21 -9.68
C PRO A 150 -5.02 12.73 -9.73
N ARG A 151 -6.06 13.45 -10.17
CA ARG A 151 -6.04 14.93 -10.27
C ARG A 151 -5.69 15.62 -8.95
N HIS A 152 -6.07 15.05 -7.83
CA HIS A 152 -5.82 15.60 -6.49
C HIS A 152 -4.44 15.22 -5.94
N ALA A 153 -3.70 14.33 -6.60
CA ALA A 153 -2.38 13.91 -6.14
C ALA A 153 -1.31 14.94 -6.51
N LYS A 154 -0.31 15.04 -5.64
CA LYS A 154 0.87 15.89 -5.86
C LYS A 154 2.13 15.11 -5.55
N LYS A 155 3.04 15.08 -6.52
CA LYS A 155 4.36 14.45 -6.37
C LYS A 155 5.32 15.44 -5.67
N TYR A 156 6.01 14.97 -4.65
CA TYR A 156 7.05 15.73 -3.93
C TYR A 156 8.45 15.21 -4.24
N ARG A 157 8.56 13.97 -4.75
CA ARG A 157 9.81 13.34 -5.18
C ARG A 157 9.56 12.51 -6.44
N ASN A 158 10.64 11.98 -7.04
CA ASN A 158 10.58 11.10 -8.23
C ASN A 158 11.38 9.81 -7.94
N PHE A 159 10.78 8.94 -7.13
CA PHE A 159 11.40 7.66 -6.78
C PHE A 159 11.42 6.68 -7.96
N ASP A 160 10.51 6.80 -8.90
CA ASP A 160 10.55 5.99 -10.13
C ASP A 160 11.88 6.16 -10.88
N LYS A 161 12.33 7.40 -11.07
CA LYS A 161 13.63 7.68 -11.68
C LYS A 161 14.79 7.08 -10.87
N ILE A 162 14.75 7.21 -9.55
CA ILE A 162 15.80 6.65 -8.66
C ILE A 162 15.86 5.14 -8.81
N TYR A 163 14.72 4.45 -8.81
CA TYR A 163 14.67 2.99 -9.00
C TYR A 163 15.14 2.58 -10.37
N GLN A 164 14.82 3.32 -11.42
CA GLN A 164 15.34 3.06 -12.77
C GLN A 164 16.87 3.19 -12.83
N ASP A 165 17.43 4.19 -12.17
CA ASP A 165 18.89 4.39 -12.15
C ASP A 165 19.58 3.27 -11.33
N ILE A 166 19.03 2.88 -10.19
CA ILE A 166 19.50 1.71 -9.43
C ILE A 166 19.42 0.44 -10.29
N GLN A 167 18.36 0.24 -11.05
CA GLN A 167 18.21 -0.92 -11.92
C GLN A 167 19.25 -0.94 -13.05
N LYS A 168 19.57 0.21 -13.63
CA LYS A 168 20.66 0.33 -14.62
C LYS A 168 22.00 -0.09 -14.03
N GLU A 169 22.31 0.34 -12.81
CA GLU A 169 23.56 -0.03 -12.13
C GLU A 169 23.62 -1.54 -11.81
N ARG A 170 22.49 -2.13 -11.37
CA ARG A 170 22.38 -3.59 -11.20
C ARG A 170 22.70 -4.33 -12.51
N ILE A 171 22.11 -3.90 -13.62
CA ILE A 171 22.35 -4.52 -14.94
C ILE A 171 23.82 -4.38 -15.33
N LYS A 172 24.45 -3.23 -15.12
CA LYS A 172 25.88 -3.03 -15.39
C LYS A 172 26.75 -3.97 -14.56
N ALA A 173 26.43 -4.15 -13.28
CA ALA A 173 27.18 -5.04 -12.39
C ALA A 173 27.12 -6.50 -12.87
N PHE A 174 25.94 -7.01 -13.22
CA PHE A 174 25.79 -8.37 -13.74
C PHE A 174 26.48 -8.56 -15.10
N LYS A 175 26.36 -7.59 -16.01
CA LYS A 175 27.08 -7.65 -17.30
C LYS A 175 28.60 -7.68 -17.10
N LYS A 176 29.12 -6.88 -16.16
CA LYS A 176 30.53 -6.87 -15.84
C LYS A 176 31.00 -8.21 -15.26
N TYR A 177 30.25 -8.78 -14.33
CA TYR A 177 30.51 -10.12 -13.79
C TYR A 177 30.55 -11.17 -14.89
N GLN A 178 29.58 -11.20 -15.79
CA GLN A 178 29.55 -12.12 -16.93
C GLN A 178 30.81 -11.96 -17.79
N THR A 179 31.16 -10.73 -18.16
CA THR A 179 32.37 -10.42 -18.93
C THR A 179 33.64 -10.90 -18.22
N ASP A 180 33.75 -10.66 -16.91
CA ASP A 180 34.93 -11.09 -16.13
C ASP A 180 35.04 -12.63 -16.08
N VAL A 181 33.93 -13.36 -16.06
CA VAL A 181 33.91 -14.83 -16.15
C VAL A 181 34.31 -15.30 -17.55
N GLU A 182 33.70 -14.75 -18.60
CA GLU A 182 34.01 -15.10 -20.01
C GLU A 182 35.48 -14.88 -20.35
N PHE A 183 36.07 -13.77 -19.92
CA PHE A 183 37.46 -13.43 -20.14
C PHE A 183 38.42 -13.98 -19.05
N LYS A 184 37.96 -14.89 -18.19
CA LYS A 184 38.74 -15.53 -17.12
C LYS A 184 39.41 -14.54 -16.15
N LYS A 185 38.82 -13.36 -15.96
CA LYS A 185 39.24 -12.37 -14.98
C LYS A 185 38.72 -12.68 -13.59
N PHE A 186 37.60 -13.40 -13.52
CA PHE A 186 36.98 -13.92 -12.30
C PHE A 186 36.71 -15.43 -12.46
N PRO A 187 37.01 -16.29 -11.46
CA PRO A 187 37.75 -15.97 -10.24
C PRO A 187 39.26 -15.76 -10.50
N SER A 188 39.86 -14.84 -9.77
CA SER A 188 41.33 -14.68 -9.75
C SER A 188 41.96 -15.52 -8.64
N LYS A 189 43.29 -15.55 -8.55
CA LYS A 189 44.01 -16.30 -7.49
C LYS A 189 43.55 -15.97 -6.08
N LYS A 190 43.20 -14.71 -5.80
CA LYS A 190 42.72 -14.28 -4.48
C LYS A 190 41.32 -14.80 -4.14
N HIS A 191 40.57 -15.30 -5.13
CA HIS A 191 39.25 -15.88 -4.96
C HIS A 191 39.26 -17.41 -4.97
N SER A 192 40.46 -18.03 -4.96
CA SER A 192 40.64 -19.47 -5.09
C SER A 192 41.48 -20.00 -3.94
N VAL A 193 41.14 -21.16 -3.47
CA VAL A 193 41.98 -21.92 -2.52
C VAL A 193 42.75 -22.97 -3.30
N LEU A 194 44.05 -23.06 -3.06
CA LEU A 194 44.88 -24.04 -3.67
C LEU A 194 45.21 -25.17 -2.70
N ALA A 195 45.27 -26.39 -3.20
CA ALA A 195 45.69 -27.53 -2.40
C ALA A 195 47.22 -27.47 -2.17
N ASP A 196 47.66 -28.11 -1.08
CA ASP A 196 49.08 -28.37 -0.86
C ASP A 196 49.68 -29.10 -2.06
N GLN A 197 50.91 -28.72 -2.46
CA GLN A 197 51.52 -29.26 -3.67
C GLN A 197 51.80 -30.78 -3.58
N LYS A 198 52.14 -31.29 -2.39
CA LYS A 198 52.38 -32.72 -2.18
C LYS A 198 51.05 -33.50 -2.30
N GLU A 199 49.99 -32.99 -1.72
CA GLU A 199 48.70 -33.62 -1.83
C GLU A 199 48.15 -33.56 -3.27
N LEU A 200 48.36 -32.47 -3.97
CA LEU A 200 47.97 -32.35 -5.38
C LEU A 200 48.70 -33.37 -6.27
N MET A 201 50.04 -33.63 -6.00
CA MET A 201 50.78 -34.64 -6.72
C MET A 201 50.27 -36.06 -6.47
N LYS A 202 49.97 -36.40 -5.20
CA LYS A 202 49.38 -37.70 -4.87
C LYS A 202 48.05 -37.90 -5.58
N PHE A 203 47.20 -36.87 -5.53
CA PHE A 203 45.91 -36.88 -6.22
C PHE A 203 46.02 -37.09 -7.72
N LYS A 204 46.93 -36.36 -8.39
CA LYS A 204 47.15 -36.50 -9.83
C LYS A 204 47.60 -37.92 -10.20
N LYS A 205 48.47 -38.54 -9.39
CA LYS A 205 48.90 -39.93 -9.60
C LYS A 205 47.73 -40.89 -9.49
N LEU A 206 46.94 -40.76 -8.44
CA LEU A 206 45.76 -41.62 -8.18
C LEU A 206 44.75 -41.60 -9.31
N ILE A 207 44.39 -40.40 -9.84
CA ILE A 207 43.43 -40.28 -10.93
C ILE A 207 43.99 -40.81 -12.26
N THR A 208 45.29 -40.72 -12.47
CA THR A 208 45.95 -41.27 -13.67
C THR A 208 45.91 -42.80 -13.65
N ASP A 209 46.26 -43.42 -12.52
CA ASP A 209 46.21 -44.88 -12.32
C ASP A 209 44.79 -45.41 -12.45
N TRP A 210 43.79 -44.69 -11.89
CA TRP A 210 42.36 -45.03 -12.02
C TRP A 210 41.90 -45.04 -13.48
N ASN A 211 42.24 -44.01 -14.24
CA ASN A 211 41.84 -43.92 -15.67
C ASN A 211 42.50 -44.98 -16.55
N ASN A 212 43.71 -45.45 -16.17
CA ASN A 212 44.44 -46.51 -16.91
C ASN A 212 43.96 -47.93 -16.51
N GLY A 213 43.41 -48.11 -15.29
CA GLY A 213 42.89 -49.39 -14.83
C GLY A 213 41.44 -49.68 -15.24
N ASN A 214 40.73 -48.67 -15.77
CA ASN A 214 39.34 -48.79 -16.25
C ASN A 214 39.23 -48.79 -17.79
N LYS A 215 40.31 -49.04 -18.50
CA LYS A 215 40.36 -49.38 -19.94
C LYS A 215 40.66 -50.86 -20.08
#